data_7468f30b92f1fb2d3956fde109bb472b
#
_entry.id   7468f30b92f1fb2d3956fde109bb472b
#
_cell.length_a   1.000
_cell.length_b   1.000
_cell.length_c   1.000
_cell.angle_alpha   90.00
_cell.angle_beta   90.00
_cell.angle_gamma   90.00
#
_symmetry.space_group_name_H-M   'P 1'
#
loop_
_entity.id
_entity.type
_entity.pdbx_description
1 polymer ?
#
loop_
_entity_poly.entity_id
_entity_poly.type
_entity_poly.pdbx_seq_one_letter_code
_entity_poly.pdbx_strand_id
1 'polypeptide(L)'
;MAAIVMETITGSNGIIIPPKGYLPGVRKICDEFGIVMICDEVMAGWCRTGKMFAFQNFDVVPDLVTFAKGVTCGYVPLGGVAVSKKIASYFDDHLLSCGLTYSGHPLSCAAGVAF
;
A
#
# COMPACT_ATOMS: atom_id res chain seq x y z
N MET A 1 6.53 16.59 9.76
CA MET A 1 5.87 15.28 9.63
C MET A 1 6.58 14.52 8.52
N ALA A 2 6.99 13.27 8.75
CA ALA A 2 7.74 12.50 7.76
C ALA A 2 6.83 11.72 6.79
N ALA A 3 5.74 11.18 7.29
CA ALA A 3 4.79 10.40 6.51
C ALA A 3 3.36 10.53 7.04
N ILE A 4 2.39 10.30 6.15
CA ILE A 4 0.98 10.08 6.49
C ILE A 4 0.62 8.66 6.08
N VAL A 5 0.10 7.88 7.03
CA VAL A 5 -0.38 6.51 6.79
C VAL A 5 -1.90 6.52 6.93
N MET A 6 -2.60 5.98 5.92
CA MET A 6 -4.06 5.90 5.96
C MET A 6 -4.57 4.73 5.14
N GLU A 7 -5.69 4.15 5.55
CA GLU A 7 -6.47 3.28 4.68
C GLU A 7 -7.10 4.11 3.57
N THR A 8 -7.03 3.65 2.33
CA THR A 8 -7.69 4.32 1.18
C THR A 8 -9.21 4.34 1.35
N ILE A 9 -9.76 3.22 1.80
CA ILE A 9 -11.13 3.07 2.28
C ILE A 9 -11.02 2.41 3.65
N THR A 10 -11.50 3.08 4.68
CA THR A 10 -11.42 2.56 6.04
C THR A 10 -12.24 1.29 6.17
N GLY A 11 -11.60 0.20 6.55
CA GLY A 11 -12.24 -1.11 6.62
C GLY A 11 -12.94 -1.40 7.95
N SER A 12 -12.18 -1.83 8.95
CA SER A 12 -12.70 -2.37 10.21
C SER A 12 -13.56 -1.39 11.01
N ASN A 13 -13.37 -0.09 10.80
CA ASN A 13 -14.13 0.97 11.49
C ASN A 13 -15.46 1.31 10.79
N GLY A 14 -15.94 0.51 9.82
CA GLY A 14 -17.29 0.66 9.29
C GLY A 14 -17.40 0.90 7.79
N ILE A 15 -16.38 0.54 7.00
CA ILE A 15 -16.37 0.68 5.53
C ILE A 15 -16.63 2.15 5.13
N ILE A 16 -15.77 3.04 5.61
CA ILE A 16 -15.93 4.47 5.37
C ILE A 16 -15.22 4.86 4.07
N ILE A 17 -15.99 5.26 3.07
CA ILE A 17 -15.48 5.77 1.80
C ILE A 17 -15.15 7.25 1.98
N PRO A 18 -13.93 7.70 1.67
CA PRO A 18 -13.57 9.09 1.83
C PRO A 18 -14.37 9.99 0.87
N PRO A 19 -14.71 11.22 1.27
CA PRO A 19 -15.43 12.14 0.41
C PRO A 19 -14.60 12.52 -0.83
N LYS A 20 -15.30 12.92 -1.89
CA LYS A 20 -14.66 13.37 -3.13
C LYS A 20 -13.64 14.49 -2.84
N GLY A 21 -12.42 14.34 -3.37
CA GLY A 21 -11.36 15.32 -3.19
C GLY A 21 -10.50 15.15 -1.94
N TYR A 22 -10.87 14.26 -1.01
CA TYR A 22 -10.09 14.03 0.21
C TYR A 22 -8.68 13.49 -0.11
N LEU A 23 -8.58 12.35 -0.80
CA LEU A 23 -7.28 11.76 -1.14
C LEU A 23 -6.43 12.65 -2.07
N PRO A 24 -6.98 13.27 -3.13
CA PRO A 24 -6.26 14.28 -3.89
C PRO A 24 -5.77 15.45 -3.04
N GLY A 25 -6.55 15.91 -2.07
CA GLY A 25 -6.15 16.95 -1.13
C GLY A 25 -4.97 16.52 -0.25
N VAL A 26 -5.01 15.30 0.29
CA VAL A 26 -3.90 14.73 1.06
C VAL A 26 -2.65 14.59 0.20
N ARG A 27 -2.77 14.10 -1.05
CA ARG A 27 -1.63 13.98 -1.98
C ARG A 27 -1.00 15.34 -2.23
N LYS A 28 -1.80 16.38 -2.49
CA LYS A 28 -1.32 17.75 -2.68
C LYS A 28 -0.53 18.26 -1.47
N ILE A 29 -1.02 18.04 -0.27
CA ILE A 29 -0.30 18.42 0.97
C ILE A 29 1.01 17.64 1.08
N CYS A 30 1.00 16.35 0.80
CA CYS A 30 2.20 15.53 0.83
C CYS A 30 3.26 16.05 -0.15
N ASP A 31 2.85 16.41 -1.36
CA ASP A 31 3.73 16.95 -2.39
C ASP A 31 4.31 18.32 -1.98
N GLU A 32 3.46 19.20 -1.44
CA GLU A 32 3.85 20.55 -1.03
C GLU A 32 4.88 20.55 0.12
N PHE A 33 4.71 19.63 1.07
CA PHE A 33 5.54 19.58 2.28
C PHE A 33 6.59 18.46 2.28
N GLY A 34 6.75 17.72 1.17
CA GLY A 34 7.70 16.61 1.10
C GLY A 34 7.38 15.46 2.04
N ILE A 35 6.09 15.19 2.27
CA ILE A 35 5.60 14.15 3.17
C ILE A 35 5.37 12.86 2.37
N VAL A 36 5.80 11.72 2.87
CA VAL A 36 5.55 10.42 2.25
C VAL A 36 4.09 10.02 2.46
N MET A 37 3.36 9.76 1.37
CA MET A 37 1.99 9.25 1.43
C MET A 37 1.99 7.73 1.37
N ILE A 38 1.45 7.09 2.39
CA ILE A 38 1.34 5.63 2.51
C ILE A 38 -0.13 5.25 2.52
N CYS A 39 -0.56 4.50 1.51
CA CYS A 39 -1.91 3.94 1.46
C CYS A 39 -1.90 2.51 1.98
N ASP A 40 -2.70 2.24 3.01
CA ASP A 40 -2.99 0.89 3.47
C ASP A 40 -4.11 0.30 2.60
N GLU A 41 -3.71 -0.64 1.76
CA GLU A 41 -4.59 -1.37 0.85
C GLU A 41 -4.80 -2.84 1.28
N VAL A 42 -4.49 -3.14 2.54
CA VAL A 42 -4.63 -4.50 3.10
C VAL A 42 -6.06 -5.01 2.95
N MET A 43 -7.06 -4.15 3.14
CA MET A 43 -8.46 -4.52 2.96
C MET A 43 -9.03 -4.12 1.59
N ALA A 44 -8.69 -2.94 1.10
CA ALA A 44 -9.32 -2.35 -0.08
C ALA A 44 -8.67 -2.76 -1.42
N GLY A 45 -7.45 -3.29 -1.38
CA GLY A 45 -6.71 -3.71 -2.56
C GLY A 45 -7.18 -5.03 -3.18
N TRP A 46 -6.45 -5.45 -4.22
CA TRP A 46 -6.66 -6.71 -4.94
C TRP A 46 -8.08 -6.83 -5.50
N CYS A 47 -8.43 -5.87 -6.34
CA CYS A 47 -9.70 -5.78 -7.09
C CYS A 47 -10.97 -5.67 -6.23
N ARG A 48 -10.88 -5.45 -4.91
CA ARG A 48 -12.03 -5.30 -4.03
C ARG A 48 -12.98 -4.17 -4.44
N THR A 49 -12.44 -3.12 -5.05
CA THR A 49 -13.19 -1.91 -5.45
C THR A 49 -13.36 -1.79 -6.97
N GLY A 50 -13.05 -2.86 -7.73
CA GLY A 50 -13.10 -2.87 -9.19
C GLY A 50 -11.82 -2.36 -9.87
N LYS A 51 -10.84 -1.91 -9.11
CA LYS A 51 -9.47 -1.59 -9.56
C LYS A 51 -8.49 -2.43 -8.77
N MET A 52 -7.28 -2.64 -9.29
CA MET A 52 -6.24 -3.43 -8.58
C MET A 52 -6.04 -2.91 -7.15
N PHE A 53 -5.92 -1.60 -6.99
CA PHE A 53 -5.88 -0.93 -5.69
C PHE A 53 -6.91 0.18 -5.63
N ALA A 54 -7.47 0.42 -4.43
CA ALA A 54 -8.57 1.37 -4.25
C ALA A 54 -8.17 2.82 -4.53
N PHE A 55 -6.91 3.22 -4.29
CA PHE A 55 -6.43 4.57 -4.58
C PHE A 55 -6.60 4.96 -6.05
N GLN A 56 -6.64 3.98 -6.96
CA GLN A 56 -6.85 4.22 -8.40
C GLN A 56 -8.26 4.78 -8.73
N ASN A 57 -9.23 4.64 -7.82
CA ASN A 57 -10.56 5.25 -7.96
C ASN A 57 -10.58 6.74 -7.60
N PHE A 58 -9.50 7.25 -7.03
CA PHE A 58 -9.38 8.64 -6.57
C PHE A 58 -8.33 9.44 -7.33
N ASP A 59 -7.78 8.87 -8.42
CA ASP A 59 -6.75 9.50 -9.28
C ASP A 59 -5.52 9.98 -8.50
N VAL A 60 -5.10 9.23 -7.48
CA VAL A 60 -3.88 9.49 -6.71
C VAL A 60 -2.89 8.33 -6.86
N VAL A 61 -1.61 8.64 -6.70
CA VAL A 61 -0.54 7.65 -6.63
C VAL A 61 0.21 7.88 -5.30
N PRO A 62 0.13 6.94 -4.35
CA PRO A 62 0.89 7.04 -3.11
C PRO A 62 2.38 6.72 -3.33
N ASP A 63 3.21 7.10 -2.36
CA ASP A 63 4.63 6.77 -2.37
C ASP A 63 4.89 5.32 -1.94
N LEU A 64 4.09 4.80 -1.01
CA LEU A 64 4.09 3.40 -0.59
C LEU A 64 2.66 2.85 -0.53
N VAL A 65 2.53 1.55 -0.78
CA VAL A 65 1.28 0.80 -0.65
C VAL A 65 1.53 -0.43 0.20
N THR A 66 0.86 -0.55 1.33
CA THR A 66 0.85 -1.80 2.09
C THR A 66 -0.28 -2.70 1.62
N PHE A 67 -0.01 -4.00 1.52
CA PHE A 67 -1.01 -4.96 1.07
C PHE A 67 -0.86 -6.31 1.76
N ALA A 68 -1.96 -7.05 1.83
CA ALA A 68 -2.02 -8.42 2.33
C ALA A 68 -3.32 -9.08 1.82
N LYS A 69 -3.89 -9.97 2.56
CA LYS A 69 -5.21 -10.63 2.34
C LYS A 69 -5.44 -11.10 0.90
N GLY A 70 -5.89 -10.20 0.04
CA GLY A 70 -6.22 -10.49 -1.36
C GLY A 70 -5.04 -11.00 -2.18
N VAL A 71 -3.80 -10.65 -1.82
CA VAL A 71 -2.59 -11.08 -2.55
C VAL A 71 -2.45 -12.60 -2.70
N THR A 72 -3.07 -13.37 -1.81
CA THR A 72 -3.10 -14.84 -1.87
C THR A 72 -4.52 -15.39 -1.79
N CYS A 73 -5.55 -14.56 -1.93
CA CYS A 73 -6.95 -14.94 -1.70
C CYS A 73 -7.22 -15.66 -0.37
N GLY A 74 -6.35 -15.47 0.64
CA GLY A 74 -6.47 -16.10 1.94
C GLY A 74 -5.96 -17.55 2.03
N TYR A 75 -5.39 -18.10 0.97
CA TYR A 75 -4.86 -19.47 0.99
C TYR A 75 -3.67 -19.62 1.94
N VAL A 76 -2.78 -18.63 1.98
CA VAL A 76 -1.62 -18.59 2.88
C VAL A 76 -1.36 -17.15 3.34
N PRO A 77 -0.76 -16.94 4.52
CA PRO A 77 -0.38 -15.61 4.97
C PRO A 77 0.70 -15.00 4.08
N LEU A 78 0.43 -13.83 3.52
CA LEU A 78 1.40 -13.00 2.82
C LEU A 78 1.01 -11.54 2.97
N GLY A 79 1.98 -10.70 3.17
CA GLY A 79 1.84 -9.25 3.09
C GLY A 79 3.09 -8.64 2.49
N GLY A 80 2.97 -7.43 2.04
CA GLY A 80 4.08 -6.72 1.42
C GLY A 80 3.87 -5.22 1.39
N VAL A 81 4.92 -4.53 0.94
CA VAL A 81 4.91 -3.09 0.69
C VAL A 81 5.45 -2.86 -0.72
N ALA A 82 4.65 -2.24 -1.56
CA ALA A 82 5.14 -1.69 -2.82
C ALA A 82 5.71 -0.29 -2.55
N VAL A 83 6.91 -0.05 -3.05
CA VAL A 83 7.67 1.19 -2.80
C VAL A 83 7.89 1.91 -4.11
N SER A 84 7.65 3.23 -4.15
CA SER A 84 7.91 4.04 -5.35
C SER A 84 9.40 4.01 -5.71
N LYS A 85 9.70 4.11 -7.00
CA LYS A 85 11.09 4.14 -7.48
C LYS A 85 11.91 5.25 -6.82
N LYS A 86 11.30 6.40 -6.57
CA LYS A 86 11.93 7.55 -5.88
C LYS A 86 12.48 7.18 -4.50
N ILE A 87 11.71 6.39 -3.73
CA ILE A 87 12.15 5.96 -2.40
C ILE A 87 13.07 4.74 -2.52
N ALA A 88 12.74 3.78 -3.40
CA ALA A 88 13.54 2.56 -3.57
C ALA A 88 14.98 2.87 -3.97
N SER A 89 15.21 3.85 -4.87
CA SER A 89 16.55 4.22 -5.32
C SER A 89 17.47 4.75 -4.22
N TYR A 90 16.93 5.21 -3.10
CA TYR A 90 17.75 5.57 -1.94
C TYR A 90 18.51 4.35 -1.38
N PHE A 91 17.91 3.18 -1.47
CA PHE A 91 18.47 1.92 -0.95
C PHE A 91 19.43 1.23 -1.91
N ASP A 92 19.67 1.79 -3.09
CA ASP A 92 20.71 1.30 -3.99
C ASP A 92 22.11 1.50 -3.35
N ASP A 93 22.27 2.59 -2.59
CA ASP A 93 23.51 2.95 -1.91
C ASP A 93 23.42 2.91 -0.37
N HIS A 94 22.24 2.60 0.18
CA HIS A 94 22.00 2.60 1.61
C HIS A 94 21.35 1.30 2.07
N LEU A 95 21.82 0.76 3.20
CA LEU A 95 21.24 -0.46 3.76
C LEU A 95 19.79 -0.26 4.21
N LEU A 96 18.89 -1.08 3.70
CA LEU A 96 17.55 -1.21 4.23
C LEU A 96 17.57 -2.06 5.52
N SER A 97 17.64 -1.41 6.68
CA SER A 97 17.69 -2.08 7.98
C SER A 97 16.32 -2.61 8.41
N CYS A 98 15.70 -3.45 7.58
CA CYS A 98 14.46 -4.13 7.94
C CYS A 98 14.47 -5.57 7.42
N GLY A 99 13.70 -6.41 8.08
CA GLY A 99 13.52 -7.80 7.68
C GLY A 99 12.79 -8.59 8.75
N LEU A 100 11.90 -9.44 8.32
CA LEU A 100 11.25 -10.43 9.16
C LEU A 100 11.87 -11.79 8.87
N THR A 101 11.95 -12.66 9.89
CA THR A 101 12.52 -14.01 9.74
C THR A 101 11.87 -14.80 8.61
N TYR A 102 10.56 -14.61 8.41
CA TYR A 102 9.81 -15.29 7.35
C TYR A 102 9.62 -14.46 6.07
N SER A 103 10.35 -13.36 5.89
CA SER A 103 10.33 -12.62 4.62
C SER A 103 10.77 -13.51 3.46
N GLY A 104 10.05 -13.45 2.34
CA GLY A 104 10.34 -14.28 1.17
C GLY A 104 10.02 -15.75 1.35
N HIS A 105 9.10 -16.12 2.26
CA HIS A 105 8.69 -17.51 2.46
C HIS A 105 8.22 -18.14 1.13
N PRO A 106 8.87 -19.23 0.66
CA PRO A 106 8.67 -19.72 -0.70
C PRO A 106 7.22 -20.15 -0.99
N LEU A 107 6.55 -20.81 -0.05
CA LEU A 107 5.14 -21.20 -0.22
C LEU A 107 4.23 -19.98 -0.37
N SER A 108 4.41 -18.98 0.50
CA SER A 108 3.59 -17.77 0.45
C SER A 108 3.84 -16.94 -0.82
N CYS A 109 5.10 -16.82 -1.22
CA CYS A 109 5.47 -16.14 -2.46
C CYS A 109 4.94 -16.88 -3.70
N ALA A 110 5.03 -18.21 -3.73
CA ALA A 110 4.48 -19.01 -4.83
C ALA A 110 2.96 -18.83 -4.97
N ALA A 111 2.23 -18.79 -3.85
CA ALA A 111 0.79 -18.52 -3.88
C ALA A 111 0.47 -17.11 -4.39
N GLY A 112 1.26 -16.10 -3.98
CA GLY A 112 1.07 -14.72 -4.45
C GLY A 112 1.45 -14.52 -5.92
N VAL A 113 2.30 -15.36 -6.49
CA VAL A 113 2.63 -15.32 -7.94
C VAL A 113 1.59 -16.04 -8.77
N ALA A 114 0.93 -17.06 -8.21
CA ALA A 114 -0.09 -17.84 -8.90
C ALA A 114 -1.44 -17.11 -9.01
N PHE A 115 -1.67 -16.11 -8.19
CA PHE A 115 -2.88 -15.27 -8.19
C PHE A 115 -2.73 -14.06 -9.13
#